data_c95fdf7be1f039d4e5a41a31dcf59ef1
#
_entry.id   c95fdf7be1f039d4e5a41a31dcf59ef1
#
_cell.length_a   1.000
_cell.length_b   1.000
_cell.length_c   1.000
_cell.angle_alpha   90.00
_cell.angle_beta   90.00
_cell.angle_gamma   90.00
#
_symmetry.space_group_name_H-M   'P 1'
#
loop_
_entity.id
_entity.type
_entity.pdbx_description
1 polymer ?
#
loop_
_entity_poly.entity_id
_entity_poly.type
_entity_poly.pdbx_seq_one_letter_code
_entity_poly.pdbx_strand_id
1 'polypeptide(L)'
;MANTRDLIVLDFETGGANPHTCQPTQIAAIAIHGRKLTLQPNGVFNSEIRPIIDDEKAIAAGVGPLEDKALEVTRKTREALAKAPPPKIVWKKFTEFVSQYNWKNTSFTAPIAAGFNIIGYDMPIVNRMCKQYGPYNNDRGEQKLFNPIFKMDLMDHIYCWFENNQDVKSYNMDYLRDYFGLPKDNAHDALQDVKDTANILIKFLKLQRNLLKKIKFEKSFANGDMYIE
;
A
#
# COMPACT_ATOMS: atom_id res chain seq x y z
N MET A 1 -12.86 -12.64 -21.13
CA MET A 1 -12.33 -11.30 -20.82
C MET A 1 -11.50 -11.46 -19.53
N ALA A 2 -10.25 -11.00 -19.54
CA ALA A 2 -9.42 -11.05 -18.34
C ALA A 2 -10.06 -10.22 -17.23
N ASN A 3 -10.30 -10.84 -16.07
CA ASN A 3 -10.85 -10.21 -14.87
C ASN A 3 -9.79 -9.31 -14.21
N THR A 4 -9.42 -8.22 -14.87
CA THR A 4 -8.54 -7.24 -14.24
C THR A 4 -9.29 -6.48 -13.18
N ARG A 5 -8.80 -6.54 -11.95
CA ARG A 5 -9.31 -5.78 -10.81
C ARG A 5 -8.60 -4.44 -10.74
N ASP A 6 -9.28 -3.46 -10.19
CA ASP A 6 -8.64 -2.19 -9.88
C ASP A 6 -7.60 -2.36 -8.77
N LEU A 7 -6.60 -1.48 -8.75
CA LEU A 7 -5.56 -1.46 -7.75
C LEU A 7 -5.80 -0.27 -6.83
N ILE A 8 -5.62 -0.47 -5.54
CA ILE A 8 -5.54 0.63 -4.57
C ILE A 8 -4.11 0.64 -4.06
N VAL A 9 -3.33 1.60 -4.53
CA VAL A 9 -2.01 1.88 -3.95
C VAL A 9 -2.24 2.67 -2.69
N LEU A 10 -1.70 2.20 -1.57
CA LEU A 10 -1.90 2.82 -0.26
C LEU A 10 -0.60 2.85 0.53
N ASP A 11 -0.56 3.76 1.49
CA ASP A 11 0.54 3.95 2.43
C ASP A 11 0.02 4.54 3.74
N PHE A 12 0.65 4.14 4.86
CA PHE A 12 0.38 4.67 6.18
C PHE A 12 1.59 5.40 6.75
N GLU A 13 1.39 6.62 7.22
CA GLU A 13 2.28 7.17 8.23
C GLU A 13 1.86 6.68 9.61
N THR A 14 2.84 6.38 10.44
CA THR A 14 2.61 5.78 11.75
C THR A 14 3.44 6.45 12.84
N GLY A 15 2.98 6.31 14.07
CA GLY A 15 3.70 6.77 15.26
C GLY A 15 4.73 5.78 15.80
N GLY A 16 5.13 4.75 15.05
CA GLY A 16 6.13 3.78 15.46
C GLY A 16 6.41 2.74 14.40
N ALA A 17 7.50 1.99 14.54
CA ALA A 17 8.01 1.10 13.49
C ALA A 17 7.34 -0.28 13.43
N ASN A 18 6.68 -0.75 14.49
CA ASN A 18 6.10 -2.08 14.53
C ASN A 18 4.66 -2.09 13.95
N PRO A 19 4.39 -2.70 12.78
CA PRO A 19 3.08 -2.68 12.14
C PRO A 19 1.99 -3.42 12.94
N HIS A 20 2.36 -4.25 13.89
CA HIS A 20 1.41 -4.97 14.73
C HIS A 20 0.91 -4.15 15.93
N THR A 21 1.63 -3.11 16.33
CA THR A 21 1.29 -2.30 17.52
C THR A 21 1.27 -0.81 17.25
N CYS A 22 1.99 -0.30 16.23
CA CYS A 22 2.05 1.13 15.93
C CYS A 22 0.66 1.74 15.71
N GLN A 23 0.53 3.03 16.00
CA GLN A 23 -0.68 3.80 15.75
C GLN A 23 -0.57 4.48 14.39
N PRO A 24 -1.51 4.26 13.45
CA PRO A 24 -1.53 5.02 12.20
C PRO A 24 -1.86 6.48 12.47
N THR A 25 -1.11 7.40 11.85
CA THR A 25 -1.25 8.86 11.98
C THR A 25 -1.75 9.52 10.70
N GLN A 26 -1.60 8.86 9.55
CA GLN A 26 -2.14 9.26 8.26
C GLN A 26 -2.37 8.02 7.40
N ILE A 27 -3.34 8.09 6.51
CA ILE A 27 -3.54 7.12 5.44
C ILE A 27 -3.76 7.85 4.14
N ALA A 28 -3.02 7.47 3.11
CA ALA A 28 -3.26 7.90 1.74
C ALA A 28 -3.49 6.71 0.82
N ALA A 29 -4.25 6.93 -0.25
CA ALA A 29 -4.46 5.91 -1.27
C ALA A 29 -4.80 6.52 -2.63
N ILE A 30 -4.40 5.79 -3.68
CA ILE A 30 -4.74 6.10 -5.07
C ILE A 30 -5.35 4.88 -5.73
N ALA A 31 -6.55 5.06 -6.33
CA ALA A 31 -7.22 4.04 -7.11
C ALA A 31 -6.78 4.09 -8.57
N ILE A 32 -6.29 2.96 -9.08
CA ILE A 32 -5.82 2.79 -10.45
C ILE A 32 -6.73 1.81 -11.17
N HIS A 33 -7.22 2.19 -12.34
CA HIS A 33 -7.97 1.29 -13.22
C HIS A 33 -7.10 0.14 -13.68
N GLY A 34 -7.40 -1.08 -13.24
CA GLY A 34 -6.53 -2.24 -13.40
C GLY A 34 -6.19 -2.59 -14.85
N ARG A 35 -7.08 -2.36 -15.81
CA ARG A 35 -6.83 -2.61 -17.24
C ARG A 35 -6.08 -1.47 -17.94
N LYS A 36 -6.50 -0.21 -17.71
CA LYS A 36 -5.95 0.97 -18.40
C LYS A 36 -4.65 1.46 -17.77
N LEU A 37 -4.41 1.15 -16.49
CA LEU A 37 -3.31 1.68 -15.67
C LEU A 37 -3.32 3.21 -15.65
N THR A 38 -4.49 3.77 -15.40
CA THR A 38 -4.74 5.20 -15.25
C THR A 38 -5.42 5.47 -13.92
N LEU A 39 -5.25 6.66 -13.38
CA LEU A 39 -5.99 7.09 -12.20
C LEU A 39 -7.49 6.97 -12.42
N GLN A 40 -8.22 6.46 -11.44
CA GLN A 40 -9.68 6.45 -11.43
C GLN A 40 -10.25 7.84 -11.14
N PRO A 41 -11.41 8.21 -11.68
CA PRO A 41 -12.13 9.41 -11.26
C PRO A 41 -12.37 9.39 -9.73
N ASN A 42 -12.13 10.52 -9.08
CA ASN A 42 -12.15 10.63 -7.60
C ASN A 42 -11.28 9.60 -6.87
N GLY A 43 -10.25 9.11 -7.56
CA GLY A 43 -9.40 8.00 -7.14
C GLY A 43 -8.29 8.40 -6.16
N VAL A 44 -8.45 9.45 -5.37
CA VAL A 44 -7.47 9.87 -4.36
C VAL A 44 -8.16 9.97 -3.00
N PHE A 45 -7.55 9.34 -2.01
CA PHE A 45 -7.91 9.44 -0.60
C PHE A 45 -6.69 9.91 0.18
N ASN A 46 -6.88 10.85 1.10
CA ASN A 46 -5.83 11.27 2.04
C ASN A 46 -6.50 11.80 3.31
N SER A 47 -6.07 11.33 4.46
CA SER A 47 -6.57 11.80 5.75
C SER A 47 -5.57 11.54 6.87
N GLU A 48 -5.35 12.52 7.71
CA GLU A 48 -4.75 12.29 9.01
C GLU A 48 -5.66 11.44 9.89
N ILE A 49 -5.07 10.75 10.86
CA ILE A 49 -5.74 9.89 11.82
C ILE A 49 -5.28 10.30 13.22
N ARG A 50 -6.23 10.56 14.11
CA ARG A 50 -5.91 10.90 15.50
C ARG A 50 -5.50 9.65 16.29
N PRO A 51 -4.23 9.54 16.73
CA PRO A 51 -3.80 8.47 17.61
C PRO A 51 -4.21 8.75 19.06
N ILE A 52 -3.96 7.80 19.94
CA ILE A 52 -3.97 8.03 21.39
C ILE A 52 -2.68 8.76 21.73
N ILE A 53 -2.79 10.01 22.17
CA ILE A 53 -1.63 10.88 22.45
C ILE A 53 -0.92 10.54 23.75
N ASP A 54 -1.69 10.10 24.74
CA ASP A 54 -1.20 9.70 26.06
C ASP A 54 -0.62 8.29 25.96
N ASP A 55 0.69 8.15 26.22
CA ASP A 55 1.42 6.90 26.02
C ASP A 55 0.96 5.80 26.99
N GLU A 56 0.59 6.14 28.24
CA GLU A 56 0.08 5.15 29.19
C GLU A 56 -1.27 4.60 28.75
N LYS A 57 -2.15 5.46 28.24
CA LYS A 57 -3.44 5.04 27.66
C LYS A 57 -3.26 4.23 26.39
N ALA A 58 -2.27 4.55 25.56
CA ALA A 58 -1.95 3.78 24.36
C ALA A 58 -1.54 2.35 24.72
N ILE A 59 -0.62 2.21 25.68
CA ILE A 59 -0.16 0.91 26.20
C ILE A 59 -1.32 0.13 26.82
N ALA A 60 -2.14 0.78 27.64
CA ALA A 60 -3.33 0.16 28.25
C ALA A 60 -4.36 -0.30 27.19
N ALA A 61 -4.43 0.38 26.04
CA ALA A 61 -5.26 0.00 24.90
C ALA A 61 -4.62 -1.09 24.01
N GLY A 62 -3.43 -1.56 24.32
CA GLY A 62 -2.72 -2.61 23.56
C GLY A 62 -2.07 -2.13 22.28
N VAL A 63 -1.83 -0.81 22.15
CA VAL A 63 -1.08 -0.23 21.04
C VAL A 63 0.21 0.43 21.53
N GLY A 64 1.17 0.62 20.61
CA GLY A 64 2.44 1.27 20.95
C GLY A 64 2.27 2.76 21.24
N PRO A 65 3.15 3.35 22.06
CA PRO A 65 3.22 4.79 22.25
C PRO A 65 3.65 5.48 20.94
N LEU A 66 3.52 6.81 20.88
CA LEU A 66 4.06 7.60 19.79
C LEU A 66 5.57 7.79 19.98
N GLU A 67 6.36 7.27 19.04
CA GLU A 67 7.81 7.39 19.03
C GLU A 67 8.22 8.75 18.45
N ASP A 68 9.00 9.54 19.18
CA ASP A 68 9.43 10.87 18.74
C ASP A 68 10.20 10.83 17.41
N LYS A 69 11.02 9.78 17.20
CA LYS A 69 11.70 9.56 15.93
C LYS A 69 10.75 9.36 14.75
N ALA A 70 9.65 8.63 14.94
CA ALA A 70 8.65 8.44 13.90
C ALA A 70 7.90 9.76 13.59
N LEU A 71 7.60 10.54 14.62
CA LEU A 71 6.99 11.87 14.46
C LEU A 71 7.92 12.86 13.75
N GLU A 72 9.22 12.81 14.04
CA GLU A 72 10.24 13.64 13.37
C GLU A 72 10.33 13.31 11.87
N VAL A 73 10.42 12.01 11.52
CA VAL A 73 10.47 11.55 10.12
C VAL A 73 9.24 12.00 9.34
N THR A 74 8.05 11.83 9.92
CA THR A 74 6.78 12.20 9.28
C THR A 74 6.44 13.70 9.42
N ARG A 75 7.28 14.48 10.11
CA ARG A 75 7.08 15.92 10.39
C ARG A 75 5.75 16.22 11.09
N LYS A 76 5.28 15.31 11.94
CA LYS A 76 4.04 15.46 12.70
C LYS A 76 4.31 15.81 14.16
N THR A 77 3.39 16.52 14.78
CA THR A 77 3.45 16.81 16.21
C THR A 77 2.26 16.21 16.95
N ARG A 78 2.42 15.91 18.25
CA ARG A 78 1.35 15.37 19.09
C ARG A 78 0.16 16.34 19.14
N GLU A 79 0.40 17.65 19.13
CA GLU A 79 -0.62 18.71 19.17
C GLU A 79 -1.43 18.75 17.87
N ALA A 80 -0.79 18.60 16.72
CA ALA A 80 -1.46 18.54 15.42
C ALA A 80 -2.30 17.26 15.32
N LEU A 81 -1.72 16.13 15.67
CA LEU A 81 -2.39 14.82 15.63
C LEU A 81 -3.59 14.75 16.60
N ALA A 82 -3.54 15.43 17.75
CA ALA A 82 -4.66 15.51 18.67
C ALA A 82 -5.93 16.15 18.04
N LYS A 83 -5.74 17.00 17.03
CA LYS A 83 -6.84 17.68 16.30
C LYS A 83 -7.34 16.88 15.09
N ALA A 84 -6.61 15.82 14.69
CA ALA A 84 -6.97 14.98 13.55
C ALA A 84 -8.30 14.24 13.77
N PRO A 85 -8.98 13.82 12.70
CA PRO A 85 -10.22 13.05 12.80
C PRO A 85 -10.02 11.70 13.52
N PRO A 86 -11.04 11.24 14.28
CA PRO A 86 -10.97 9.95 14.98
C PRO A 86 -10.76 8.77 14.02
N PRO A 87 -10.01 7.73 14.43
CA PRO A 87 -9.71 6.56 13.58
C PRO A 87 -10.96 5.91 12.98
N LYS A 88 -12.01 5.73 13.76
CA LYS A 88 -13.27 5.14 13.30
C LYS A 88 -13.92 5.93 12.15
N ILE A 89 -13.86 7.26 12.19
CA ILE A 89 -14.44 8.11 11.14
C ILE A 89 -13.58 8.03 9.88
N VAL A 90 -12.26 8.12 10.01
CA VAL A 90 -11.34 8.02 8.87
C VAL A 90 -11.46 6.65 8.22
N TRP A 91 -11.47 5.59 9.04
CA TRP A 91 -11.58 4.23 8.54
C TRP A 91 -12.88 3.97 7.80
N LYS A 92 -14.00 4.46 8.30
CA LYS A 92 -15.29 4.40 7.60
C LYS A 92 -15.20 5.05 6.22
N LYS A 93 -14.67 6.27 6.11
CA LYS A 93 -14.50 6.97 4.83
C LYS A 93 -13.55 6.22 3.89
N PHE A 94 -12.47 5.65 4.43
CA PHE A 94 -11.53 4.86 3.65
C PHE A 94 -12.17 3.57 3.11
N THR A 95 -12.93 2.85 3.94
CA THR A 95 -13.65 1.64 3.49
C THR A 95 -14.71 1.98 2.44
N GLU A 96 -15.42 3.09 2.56
CA GLU A 96 -16.35 3.60 1.55
C GLU A 96 -15.61 3.93 0.25
N PHE A 97 -14.45 4.59 0.32
CA PHE A 97 -13.60 4.86 -0.84
C PHE A 97 -13.17 3.58 -1.55
N VAL A 98 -12.64 2.60 -0.84
CA VAL A 98 -12.18 1.33 -1.44
C VAL A 98 -13.35 0.53 -2.03
N SER A 99 -14.52 0.53 -1.37
CA SER A 99 -15.71 -0.22 -1.79
C SER A 99 -16.26 0.23 -3.16
N GLN A 100 -16.03 1.48 -3.57
CA GLN A 100 -16.44 2.00 -4.89
C GLN A 100 -15.78 1.22 -6.04
N TYR A 101 -14.64 0.59 -5.80
CA TYR A 101 -13.86 -0.17 -6.77
C TYR A 101 -14.10 -1.68 -6.69
N ASN A 102 -15.07 -2.12 -5.87
CA ASN A 102 -15.50 -3.51 -5.78
C ASN A 102 -16.81 -3.75 -6.55
N TRP A 103 -16.72 -4.01 -7.84
CA TRP A 103 -17.84 -4.01 -8.79
C TRP A 103 -18.93 -5.07 -8.54
N LYS A 104 -18.66 -6.14 -7.78
CA LYS A 104 -19.67 -7.17 -7.40
C LYS A 104 -19.89 -7.30 -5.89
N ASN A 105 -19.24 -6.47 -5.10
CA ASN A 105 -19.32 -6.56 -3.63
C ASN A 105 -18.93 -7.93 -3.05
N THR A 106 -18.02 -8.66 -3.72
CA THR A 106 -17.50 -9.94 -3.24
C THR A 106 -16.03 -9.81 -2.90
N SER A 107 -15.51 -10.69 -2.03
CA SER A 107 -14.08 -10.72 -1.70
C SER A 107 -13.19 -10.97 -2.95
N PHE A 108 -13.68 -11.77 -3.91
CA PHE A 108 -12.94 -12.06 -5.14
C PHE A 108 -12.92 -10.89 -6.13
N THR A 109 -13.90 -10.00 -6.09
CA THR A 109 -13.94 -8.80 -6.95
C THR A 109 -13.45 -7.55 -6.26
N ALA A 110 -13.09 -7.64 -5.00
CA ALA A 110 -12.46 -6.56 -4.26
C ALA A 110 -11.17 -6.11 -4.95
N PRO A 111 -10.82 -4.82 -4.89
CA PRO A 111 -9.61 -4.29 -5.48
C PRO A 111 -8.38 -4.94 -4.87
N ILE A 112 -7.28 -4.94 -5.62
CA ILE A 112 -5.99 -5.45 -5.16
C ILE A 112 -5.29 -4.35 -4.38
N ALA A 113 -4.88 -4.63 -3.14
CA ALA A 113 -4.00 -3.75 -2.40
C ALA A 113 -2.61 -3.74 -3.04
N ALA A 114 -2.05 -2.55 -3.23
CA ALA A 114 -0.71 -2.34 -3.75
C ALA A 114 0.01 -1.27 -2.92
N GLY A 115 1.33 -1.34 -2.85
CA GLY A 115 2.13 -0.40 -2.07
C GLY A 115 3.61 -0.75 -2.13
N PHE A 116 4.41 -0.06 -1.36
CA PHE A 116 5.81 -0.35 -1.17
C PHE A 116 6.01 -1.05 0.18
N ASN A 117 6.58 -2.26 0.19
CA ASN A 117 6.64 -3.13 1.38
C ASN A 117 5.25 -3.35 2.04
N ILE A 118 4.22 -3.33 1.23
CA ILE A 118 2.83 -3.35 1.70
C ILE A 118 2.49 -4.62 2.46
N ILE A 119 3.05 -5.75 2.04
CA ILE A 119 2.80 -7.06 2.66
C ILE A 119 3.37 -7.08 4.09
N GLY A 120 4.57 -6.54 4.27
CA GLY A 120 5.27 -6.55 5.56
C GLY A 120 4.79 -5.46 6.52
N TYR A 121 4.23 -4.35 6.01
CA TYR A 121 3.94 -3.18 6.85
C TYR A 121 2.46 -2.76 6.84
N ASP A 122 1.93 -2.34 5.71
CA ASP A 122 0.59 -1.74 5.66
C ASP A 122 -0.54 -2.76 5.81
N MET A 123 -0.40 -3.95 5.24
CA MET A 123 -1.45 -4.97 5.33
C MET A 123 -1.68 -5.49 6.76
N PRO A 124 -0.69 -5.68 7.63
CA PRO A 124 -0.91 -5.87 9.07
C PRO A 124 -1.74 -4.76 9.72
N ILE A 125 -1.47 -3.49 9.38
CA ILE A 125 -2.24 -2.34 9.89
C ILE A 125 -3.67 -2.39 9.36
N VAL A 126 -3.87 -2.60 8.06
CA VAL A 126 -5.20 -2.78 7.43
C VAL A 126 -5.97 -3.89 8.14
N ASN A 127 -5.33 -5.02 8.41
CA ASN A 127 -5.99 -6.15 9.07
C ASN A 127 -6.45 -5.80 10.50
N ARG A 128 -5.62 -5.08 11.27
CA ARG A 128 -5.98 -4.58 12.60
C ARG A 128 -7.12 -3.56 12.54
N MET A 129 -7.07 -2.61 11.62
CA MET A 129 -8.12 -1.61 11.44
C MET A 129 -9.44 -2.24 11.01
N CYS A 130 -9.40 -3.23 10.10
CA CYS A 130 -10.58 -4.01 9.72
C CYS A 130 -11.14 -4.82 10.89
N LYS A 131 -10.29 -5.45 11.70
CA LYS A 131 -10.72 -6.18 12.90
C LYS A 131 -11.42 -5.27 13.91
N GLN A 132 -10.94 -4.04 14.05
CA GLN A 132 -11.45 -3.08 15.03
C GLN A 132 -12.70 -2.35 14.54
N TYR A 133 -12.77 -1.97 13.25
CA TYR A 133 -13.80 -1.08 12.71
C TYR A 133 -14.58 -1.67 11.53
N GLY A 134 -14.22 -2.88 11.04
CA GLY A 134 -14.78 -3.54 9.87
C GLY A 134 -14.15 -3.07 8.54
N PRO A 135 -14.42 -3.76 7.43
CA PRO A 135 -15.03 -5.09 7.32
C PRO A 135 -14.04 -6.24 7.61
N TYR A 136 -14.42 -7.17 8.45
CA TYR A 136 -13.56 -8.28 8.90
C TYR A 136 -14.28 -9.63 8.83
N ASN A 137 -13.56 -10.70 8.56
CA ASN A 137 -14.03 -12.08 8.64
C ASN A 137 -13.47 -12.75 9.89
N ASN A 138 -14.31 -12.91 10.92
CA ASN A 138 -13.87 -13.51 12.18
C ASN A 138 -13.52 -15.00 12.03
N ASP A 139 -14.22 -15.74 11.14
CA ASP A 139 -13.99 -17.18 10.95
C ASP A 139 -12.63 -17.47 10.32
N ARG A 140 -12.17 -16.58 9.42
CA ARG A 140 -10.88 -16.70 8.73
C ARG A 140 -9.78 -15.86 9.33
N GLY A 141 -10.08 -14.96 10.26
CA GLY A 141 -9.12 -14.06 10.84
C GLY A 141 -8.54 -13.02 9.87
N GLU A 142 -9.30 -12.60 8.84
CA GLU A 142 -8.80 -11.77 7.75
C GLU A 142 -9.71 -10.59 7.41
N GLN A 143 -9.12 -9.55 6.85
CA GLN A 143 -9.83 -8.38 6.31
C GLN A 143 -10.67 -8.76 5.07
N LYS A 144 -11.79 -8.05 4.85
CA LYS A 144 -12.67 -8.20 3.67
C LYS A 144 -12.62 -6.99 2.73
N LEU A 145 -11.74 -6.04 2.96
CA LEU A 145 -11.70 -4.79 2.22
C LEU A 145 -11.02 -4.97 0.85
N PHE A 146 -9.93 -5.72 0.83
CA PHE A 146 -9.13 -6.01 -0.35
C PHE A 146 -9.21 -7.48 -0.75
N ASN A 147 -8.82 -7.77 -1.99
CA ASN A 147 -8.72 -9.13 -2.49
C ASN A 147 -7.87 -9.99 -1.54
N PRO A 148 -8.37 -11.17 -1.08
CA PRO A 148 -7.65 -11.98 -0.11
C PRO A 148 -6.40 -12.66 -0.69
N ILE A 149 -6.39 -12.92 -2.02
CA ILE A 149 -5.35 -13.72 -2.67
C ILE A 149 -4.22 -12.82 -3.19
N PHE A 150 -4.58 -11.76 -3.94
CA PHE A 150 -3.60 -10.95 -4.65
C PHE A 150 -3.27 -9.66 -3.91
N LYS A 151 -1.99 -9.36 -3.79
CA LYS A 151 -1.40 -8.08 -3.41
C LYS A 151 -0.32 -7.74 -4.42
N MET A 152 0.00 -6.47 -4.57
CA MET A 152 1.12 -6.02 -5.40
C MET A 152 2.09 -5.24 -4.54
N ASP A 153 3.15 -5.90 -4.11
CA ASP A 153 4.25 -5.24 -3.42
C ASP A 153 5.26 -4.72 -4.44
N LEU A 154 5.42 -3.41 -4.50
CA LEU A 154 6.35 -2.80 -5.45
C LEU A 154 7.80 -3.19 -5.16
N MET A 155 8.15 -3.41 -3.89
CA MET A 155 9.50 -3.82 -3.50
C MET A 155 9.87 -5.18 -4.11
N ASP A 156 8.94 -6.15 -4.11
CA ASP A 156 9.13 -7.46 -4.74
C ASP A 156 9.31 -7.32 -6.26
N HIS A 157 8.49 -6.47 -6.90
CA HIS A 157 8.61 -6.21 -8.34
C HIS A 157 9.97 -5.59 -8.69
N ILE A 158 10.44 -4.63 -7.91
CA ILE A 158 11.76 -4.00 -8.12
C ILE A 158 12.86 -5.03 -7.90
N TYR A 159 12.78 -5.83 -6.84
CA TYR A 159 13.76 -6.88 -6.57
C TYR A 159 13.86 -7.85 -7.77
N CYS A 160 12.75 -8.39 -8.25
CA CYS A 160 12.75 -9.32 -9.39
C CYS A 160 13.38 -8.73 -10.68
N TRP A 161 13.32 -7.41 -10.88
CA TRP A 161 13.89 -6.77 -12.06
C TRP A 161 15.35 -6.37 -11.91
N PHE A 162 15.81 -6.16 -10.68
CA PHE A 162 17.13 -5.57 -10.42
C PHE A 162 18.00 -6.42 -9.49
N GLU A 163 17.59 -7.64 -9.14
CA GLU A 163 18.32 -8.49 -8.19
C GLU A 163 19.76 -8.81 -8.66
N ASN A 164 19.98 -8.85 -9.97
CA ASN A 164 21.30 -9.05 -10.59
C ASN A 164 21.91 -7.75 -11.14
N ASN A 165 21.36 -6.57 -10.84
CA ASN A 165 21.91 -5.30 -11.29
C ASN A 165 22.82 -4.70 -10.23
N GLN A 166 24.14 -4.68 -10.49
CA GLN A 166 25.15 -4.16 -9.56
C GLN A 166 25.04 -2.63 -9.32
N ASP A 167 24.33 -1.90 -10.14
CA ASP A 167 24.12 -0.45 -9.97
C ASP A 167 23.04 -0.14 -8.91
N VAL A 168 22.17 -1.09 -8.61
CA VAL A 168 21.15 -0.93 -7.55
C VAL A 168 21.74 -1.35 -6.20
N LYS A 169 21.99 -0.37 -5.34
CA LYS A 169 22.66 -0.56 -4.04
C LYS A 169 21.70 -0.76 -2.87
N SER A 170 20.44 -0.39 -3.05
CA SER A 170 19.40 -0.47 -2.01
C SER A 170 18.02 -0.55 -2.62
N TYR A 171 17.11 -1.20 -1.91
CA TYR A 171 15.69 -1.32 -2.29
C TYR A 171 14.78 -0.46 -1.39
N ASN A 172 15.33 0.49 -0.60
CA ASN A 172 14.49 1.44 0.12
C ASN A 172 13.96 2.55 -0.81
N MET A 173 12.83 3.14 -0.45
CA MET A 173 12.15 4.13 -1.30
C MET A 173 12.99 5.38 -1.56
N ASP A 174 13.78 5.84 -0.59
CA ASP A 174 14.62 7.04 -0.75
C ASP A 174 15.71 6.84 -1.80
N TYR A 175 16.36 5.67 -1.77
CA TYR A 175 17.33 5.31 -2.81
C TYR A 175 16.66 5.17 -4.18
N LEU A 176 15.48 4.54 -4.22
CA LEU A 176 14.74 4.32 -5.47
C LEU A 176 14.22 5.62 -6.07
N ARG A 177 13.87 6.61 -5.26
CA ARG A 177 13.56 7.96 -5.75
C ARG A 177 14.72 8.55 -6.53
N ASP A 178 15.94 8.47 -5.98
CA ASP A 178 17.16 8.93 -6.68
C ASP A 178 17.40 8.14 -7.95
N TYR A 179 17.33 6.81 -7.87
CA TYR A 179 17.59 5.93 -8.99
C TYR A 179 16.62 6.14 -10.15
N PHE A 180 15.34 6.40 -9.87
CA PHE A 180 14.31 6.67 -10.87
C PHE A 180 14.14 8.14 -11.22
N GLY A 181 14.93 9.04 -10.62
CA GLY A 181 14.85 10.48 -10.85
C GLY A 181 13.53 11.11 -10.37
N LEU A 182 12.99 10.65 -9.25
CA LEU A 182 11.78 11.22 -8.65
C LEU A 182 12.14 12.37 -7.70
N PRO A 183 11.30 13.41 -7.59
CA PRO A 183 11.52 14.52 -6.67
C PRO A 183 11.44 14.07 -5.20
N LYS A 184 12.25 14.69 -4.33
CA LYS A 184 12.30 14.36 -2.89
C LYS A 184 11.56 15.37 -1.99
N ASP A 185 11.04 16.44 -2.56
CA ASP A 185 10.60 17.63 -1.80
C ASP A 185 9.52 17.36 -0.75
N ASN A 186 8.74 16.32 -0.91
CA ASN A 186 7.68 15.92 0.02
C ASN A 186 7.76 14.44 0.42
N ALA A 187 8.97 13.86 0.45
CA ALA A 187 9.17 12.52 1.01
C ALA A 187 8.66 12.45 2.46
N HIS A 188 8.10 11.29 2.84
CA HIS A 188 7.45 11.05 4.14
C HIS A 188 6.14 11.85 4.36
N ASP A 189 5.46 12.18 3.27
CA ASP A 189 4.03 12.46 3.26
C ASP A 189 3.32 11.28 2.55
N ALA A 190 2.42 10.61 3.22
CA ALA A 190 1.78 9.39 2.69
C ALA A 190 1.18 9.59 1.28
N LEU A 191 0.62 10.75 0.97
CA LEU A 191 0.07 11.01 -0.36
C LEU A 191 1.16 11.12 -1.43
N GLN A 192 2.31 11.73 -1.12
CA GLN A 192 3.42 11.79 -2.07
C GLN A 192 4.03 10.41 -2.26
N ASP A 193 4.20 9.63 -1.19
CA ASP A 193 4.75 8.29 -1.23
C ASP A 193 3.87 7.34 -2.04
N VAL A 194 2.55 7.44 -1.89
CA VAL A 194 1.58 6.72 -2.73
C VAL A 194 1.67 7.13 -4.21
N LYS A 195 1.85 8.42 -4.51
CA LYS A 195 2.01 8.89 -5.91
C LYS A 195 3.27 8.33 -6.56
N ASP A 196 4.39 8.36 -5.85
CA ASP A 196 5.66 7.84 -6.33
C ASP A 196 5.57 6.33 -6.55
N THR A 197 5.06 5.60 -5.56
CA THR A 197 4.81 4.15 -5.65
C THR A 197 3.89 3.81 -6.82
N ALA A 198 2.78 4.52 -6.99
CA ALA A 198 1.84 4.32 -8.08
C ALA A 198 2.48 4.55 -9.46
N ASN A 199 3.28 5.62 -9.59
CA ASN A 199 3.98 5.94 -10.83
C ASN A 199 4.99 4.86 -11.23
N ILE A 200 5.78 4.38 -10.27
CA ILE A 200 6.75 3.30 -10.52
C ILE A 200 6.00 2.02 -10.88
N LEU A 201 5.00 1.63 -10.09
CA LEU A 201 4.21 0.42 -10.33
C LEU A 201 3.55 0.42 -11.72
N ILE A 202 2.95 1.53 -12.12
CA ILE A 202 2.35 1.68 -13.46
C ILE A 202 3.39 1.48 -14.56
N LYS A 203 4.60 2.03 -14.41
CA LYS A 203 5.69 1.87 -15.37
C LYS A 203 6.09 0.40 -15.49
N PHE A 204 6.29 -0.30 -14.37
CA PHE A 204 6.60 -1.74 -14.37
C PHE A 204 5.50 -2.57 -15.01
N LEU A 205 4.25 -2.36 -14.64
CA LEU A 205 3.13 -3.11 -15.21
C LEU A 205 2.96 -2.86 -16.73
N LYS A 206 3.18 -1.63 -17.19
CA LYS A 206 3.18 -1.32 -18.64
C LYS A 206 4.32 -2.03 -19.36
N LEU A 207 5.51 -2.04 -18.76
CA LEU A 207 6.67 -2.72 -19.32
C LEU A 207 6.43 -4.23 -19.42
N GLN A 208 5.98 -4.88 -18.35
CA GLN A 208 5.62 -6.30 -18.34
C GLN A 208 4.57 -6.65 -19.40
N ARG A 209 3.51 -5.85 -19.50
CA ARG A 209 2.46 -6.06 -20.52
C ARG A 209 2.96 -5.90 -21.95
N ASN A 210 3.92 -5.01 -22.20
CA ASN A 210 4.55 -4.85 -23.50
C ASN A 210 5.49 -6.01 -23.85
N LEU A 211 6.23 -6.53 -22.87
CA LEU A 211 7.05 -7.73 -23.04
C LEU A 211 6.19 -8.94 -23.39
N LEU A 212 5.11 -9.19 -22.65
CA LEU A 212 4.19 -10.31 -22.89
C LEU A 212 3.60 -10.30 -24.31
N LYS A 213 3.41 -9.13 -24.93
CA LYS A 213 2.96 -9.03 -26.32
C LYS A 213 4.04 -9.50 -27.33
N LYS A 214 5.33 -9.36 -26.97
CA LYS A 214 6.45 -9.66 -27.86
C LYS A 214 6.94 -11.11 -27.74
N ILE A 215 6.90 -11.71 -26.54
CA ILE A 215 7.60 -12.96 -26.24
C ILE A 215 6.77 -14.20 -26.51
N LYS A 216 5.50 -14.13 -26.87
CA LYS A 216 4.62 -15.33 -26.98
C LYS A 216 4.87 -16.34 -25.84
N PHE A 217 4.78 -15.85 -24.62
CA PHE A 217 5.20 -16.50 -23.37
C PHE A 217 4.68 -17.94 -23.23
N GLU A 218 3.45 -18.20 -23.70
CA GLU A 218 2.82 -19.52 -23.70
C GLU A 218 3.64 -20.56 -24.48
N LYS A 219 4.24 -20.18 -25.60
CA LYS A 219 5.05 -21.08 -26.42
C LYS A 219 6.40 -21.37 -25.80
N SER A 220 7.02 -20.37 -25.15
CA SER A 220 8.30 -20.55 -24.45
C SER A 220 8.16 -21.56 -23.32
N PHE A 221 7.08 -21.51 -22.53
CA PHE A 221 6.82 -22.50 -21.51
C PHE A 221 6.47 -23.90 -22.07
N ALA A 222 5.71 -23.95 -23.18
CA ALA A 222 5.27 -25.21 -23.76
C ALA A 222 6.39 -25.97 -24.48
N ASN A 223 7.38 -25.28 -25.05
CA ASN A 223 8.44 -25.87 -25.84
C ASN A 223 9.68 -26.31 -25.03
N GLY A 224 9.66 -26.18 -23.73
CA GLY A 224 10.77 -26.60 -22.88
C GLY A 224 12.03 -25.75 -23.02
N ASP A 225 11.94 -24.57 -23.63
CA ASP A 225 13.09 -23.67 -23.86
C ASP A 225 13.49 -22.86 -22.58
N MET A 226 12.85 -23.15 -21.46
CA MET A 226 13.27 -22.65 -20.16
C MET A 226 14.00 -23.73 -19.39
N TYR A 227 15.25 -23.91 -19.70
CA TYR A 227 16.12 -24.75 -18.90
C TYR A 227 16.71 -23.97 -17.75
N ILE A 228 16.60 -24.55 -16.56
CA ILE A 228 17.53 -24.27 -15.48
C ILE A 228 18.69 -25.21 -15.74
N GLU A 229 19.78 -24.73 -16.34
CA GLU A 229 21.04 -25.44 -16.40
C GLU A 229 21.70 -25.45 -15.02
#